data_1a98bb8f8313ca501849cc4291bb31e3
#
_entry.id   1a98bb8f8313ca501849cc4291bb31e3
#
_cell.length_a   1.000
_cell.length_b   1.000
_cell.length_c   1.000
_cell.angle_alpha   90.00
_cell.angle_beta   90.00
_cell.angle_gamma   90.00
#
_symmetry.space_group_name_H-M   'P 1'
#
loop_
_entity.id
_entity.type
_entity.pdbx_description
1 polymer ?
#
loop_
_entity_poly.entity_id
_entity_poly.type
_entity_poly.pdbx_seq_one_letter_code
_entity_poly.pdbx_strand_id
1 'polypeptide(L)'
;MELTDHRSSVGQLAQDLQWLEDHCRRQPELAAHAGNLRLASALTRNVIGPFLEGQPARPLHIAVVGGAGAGKSTVVNFLAGAVVAEANPQAGYTRHPTAFLPPGAAFSWPSTIGFMGPLQRLSGEKPASADEDVYQVKRIETKGAASAGQGPSDPLSSFVIWDCPDMTTWVSEGYVNRLLEVAALADVIVYVASDERYNDEVPTQFLHMIVKAGKAVIVVLTKVREADAAALADHFRREVLGRLPRLPDGSIPGVPVITFPQMPLAERNDPAGAGAKHRIQLLNQVLVQCDGDQPARVRTVTNAARYLAAAGEGLLDVARRDLAELEEWKTTVFLGKAEFEERYRREFLSGEQFRRIDRYREQVLDLLELPGAGRVLGGLVWVARMPYRWARDYIAGLIVRPEVFNLSEQAVLNSALGGWLDRLHSEALRRAGTHPVWKQIAVRFDTELAPQTRDRFVQESRSFELKETDEMERAGRELVERLEKNATLLHTLRGGKLAIDLLIIGGVVYLSAVSSWYDLLLIPVGVSATHQASELVVRSVVESVRGRVRHQREELVAASLTTPLANWLADWPATGGTAIEKLQQVLRRVPEVIRALEERVRAKAAEWTPVAAQSQPPTAPEAS
;
A
#
# COMPACT_ATOMS: atom_id res chain seq x y z
N MET A 1 15.48 -23.70 -11.12
CA MET A 1 14.24 -22.96 -10.83
C MET A 1 14.46 -21.76 -9.91
N GLU A 2 15.49 -21.76 -9.04
CA GLU A 2 15.79 -20.66 -8.09
C GLU A 2 16.34 -19.36 -8.71
N LEU A 3 17.17 -19.44 -9.76
CA LEU A 3 17.82 -18.24 -10.35
C LEU A 3 16.87 -17.31 -11.12
N THR A 4 15.81 -17.86 -11.72
CA THR A 4 14.78 -17.07 -12.43
C THR A 4 13.84 -16.33 -11.47
N ASP A 5 13.63 -16.86 -10.28
CA ASP A 5 12.76 -16.27 -9.25
C ASP A 5 13.42 -15.04 -8.60
N HIS A 6 14.75 -15.00 -8.47
CA HIS A 6 15.49 -13.92 -7.83
C HIS A 6 15.54 -12.64 -8.66
N ARG A 7 15.76 -12.79 -9.96
CA ARG A 7 15.78 -11.65 -10.90
C ARG A 7 14.42 -10.97 -10.95
N SER A 8 13.37 -11.78 -10.90
CA SER A 8 12.00 -11.32 -10.82
C SER A 8 11.73 -10.54 -9.51
N SER A 9 12.14 -11.05 -8.36
CA SER A 9 11.90 -10.42 -7.05
C SER A 9 12.64 -9.09 -6.87
N VAL A 10 13.92 -9.02 -7.26
CA VAL A 10 14.71 -7.79 -7.23
C VAL A 10 14.14 -6.73 -8.16
N GLY A 11 13.84 -7.14 -9.41
CA GLY A 11 13.25 -6.25 -10.40
C GLY A 11 11.88 -5.71 -9.94
N GLN A 12 11.06 -6.59 -9.37
CA GLN A 12 9.74 -6.22 -8.86
C GLN A 12 9.82 -5.24 -7.68
N LEU A 13 10.73 -5.47 -6.72
CA LEU A 13 10.93 -4.55 -5.60
C LEU A 13 11.39 -3.18 -6.10
N ALA A 14 12.36 -3.13 -7.01
CA ALA A 14 12.82 -1.88 -7.57
C ALA A 14 11.70 -1.11 -8.29
N GLN A 15 10.84 -1.82 -9.03
CA GLN A 15 9.67 -1.23 -9.69
C GLN A 15 8.62 -0.75 -8.67
N ASP A 16 8.36 -1.49 -7.61
CA ASP A 16 7.40 -1.08 -6.58
C ASP A 16 7.86 0.16 -5.83
N LEU A 17 9.16 0.25 -5.48
CA LEU A 17 9.74 1.43 -4.85
C LEU A 17 9.74 2.64 -5.79
N GLN A 18 10.02 2.43 -7.08
CA GLN A 18 9.94 3.48 -8.08
C GLN A 18 8.51 3.98 -8.27
N TRP A 19 7.54 3.06 -8.32
CA TRP A 19 6.13 3.42 -8.40
C TRP A 19 5.66 4.23 -7.18
N LEU A 20 6.10 3.86 -5.97
CA LEU A 20 5.85 4.63 -4.75
C LEU A 20 6.49 6.03 -4.81
N GLU A 21 7.70 6.14 -5.36
CA GLU A 21 8.36 7.42 -5.57
C GLU A 21 7.54 8.33 -6.50
N ASP A 22 7.10 7.80 -7.65
CA ASP A 22 6.26 8.54 -8.59
C ASP A 22 4.91 8.93 -7.96
N HIS A 23 4.36 8.08 -7.09
CA HIS A 23 3.16 8.37 -6.33
C HIS A 23 3.37 9.53 -5.34
N CYS A 24 4.49 9.54 -4.62
CA CYS A 24 4.86 10.63 -3.71
C CYS A 24 5.06 11.96 -4.44
N ARG A 25 5.70 11.95 -5.59
CA ARG A 25 5.97 13.18 -6.38
C ARG A 25 4.71 13.89 -6.86
N ARG A 26 3.62 13.15 -7.05
CA ARG A 26 2.32 13.73 -7.42
C ARG A 26 1.63 14.43 -6.25
N GLN A 27 2.17 14.31 -5.03
CA GLN A 27 1.62 14.85 -3.80
C GLN A 27 2.67 15.75 -3.12
N PRO A 28 2.51 17.08 -3.15
CA PRO A 28 3.53 18.03 -2.63
C PRO A 28 3.95 17.75 -1.20
N GLU A 29 3.03 17.34 -0.35
CA GLU A 29 3.25 17.02 1.07
C GLU A 29 4.09 15.73 1.27
N LEU A 30 4.21 14.89 0.27
CA LEU A 30 4.97 13.63 0.30
C LEU A 30 6.30 13.72 -0.47
N ALA A 31 6.61 14.84 -1.10
CA ALA A 31 7.81 15.03 -1.91
C ALA A 31 9.11 14.73 -1.13
N ALA A 32 9.13 15.02 0.18
CA ALA A 32 10.27 14.71 1.05
C ALA A 32 10.59 13.20 1.15
N HIS A 33 9.61 12.32 0.94
CA HIS A 33 9.80 10.87 0.96
C HIS A 33 10.37 10.31 -0.35
N ALA A 34 10.22 11.04 -1.46
CA ALA A 34 10.62 10.58 -2.80
C ALA A 34 12.12 10.29 -2.89
N GLY A 35 12.99 11.07 -2.23
CA GLY A 35 14.43 10.87 -2.23
C GLY A 35 14.84 9.53 -1.59
N ASN A 36 14.23 9.16 -0.46
CA ASN A 36 14.51 7.88 0.21
C ASN A 36 14.04 6.68 -0.63
N LEU A 37 12.88 6.80 -1.28
CA LEU A 37 12.34 5.77 -2.17
C LEU A 37 13.22 5.58 -3.41
N ARG A 38 13.70 6.69 -4.00
CA ARG A 38 14.66 6.67 -5.11
C ARG A 38 15.95 5.98 -4.71
N LEU A 39 16.53 6.35 -3.57
CA LEU A 39 17.75 5.73 -3.07
C LEU A 39 17.55 4.23 -2.83
N ALA A 40 16.44 3.83 -2.21
CA ALA A 40 16.10 2.44 -1.96
C ALA A 40 15.95 1.64 -3.27
N SER A 41 15.25 2.19 -4.27
CA SER A 41 15.11 1.59 -5.60
C SER A 41 16.46 1.46 -6.30
N ALA A 42 17.29 2.51 -6.27
CA ALA A 42 18.61 2.51 -6.88
C ALA A 42 19.57 1.51 -6.21
N LEU A 43 19.56 1.40 -4.87
CA LEU A 43 20.33 0.39 -4.13
C LEU A 43 19.90 -1.03 -4.50
N THR A 44 18.59 -1.27 -4.60
CA THR A 44 18.05 -2.57 -5.00
C THR A 44 18.54 -2.96 -6.38
N ARG A 45 18.43 -2.06 -7.35
CA ARG A 45 18.72 -2.29 -8.77
C ARG A 45 20.22 -2.33 -9.05
N ASN A 46 20.98 -1.36 -8.51
CA ASN A 46 22.37 -1.12 -8.91
C ASN A 46 23.39 -1.84 -8.01
N VAL A 47 22.98 -2.31 -6.83
CA VAL A 47 23.89 -2.91 -5.85
C VAL A 47 23.48 -4.34 -5.49
N ILE A 48 22.25 -4.53 -4.98
CA ILE A 48 21.81 -5.83 -4.47
C ILE A 48 21.58 -6.82 -5.63
N GLY A 49 20.85 -6.40 -6.67
CA GLY A 49 20.55 -7.26 -7.81
C GLY A 49 21.77 -7.88 -8.44
N PRO A 50 22.75 -7.08 -8.92
CA PRO A 50 23.97 -7.58 -9.53
C PRO A 50 24.82 -8.47 -8.63
N PHE A 51 24.85 -8.19 -7.34
CA PHE A 51 25.55 -9.05 -6.39
C PHE A 51 24.87 -10.44 -6.28
N LEU A 52 23.55 -10.47 -6.16
CA LEU A 52 22.81 -11.72 -6.07
C LEU A 52 22.85 -12.54 -7.38
N GLU A 53 22.90 -11.86 -8.52
CA GLU A 53 23.06 -12.50 -9.83
C GLU A 53 24.45 -13.10 -10.06
N GLY A 54 25.42 -12.85 -9.18
CA GLY A 54 26.77 -13.36 -9.33
C GLY A 54 27.51 -12.73 -10.52
N GLN A 55 27.19 -11.49 -10.86
CA GLN A 55 27.89 -10.78 -11.94
C GLN A 55 29.39 -10.74 -11.69
N PRO A 56 30.22 -10.79 -12.74
CA PRO A 56 31.68 -10.77 -12.60
C PRO A 56 32.13 -9.54 -11.83
N ALA A 57 33.32 -9.62 -11.23
CA ALA A 57 33.90 -8.55 -10.43
C ALA A 57 33.80 -7.21 -11.17
N ARG A 58 32.98 -6.32 -10.63
CA ARG A 58 32.84 -4.97 -11.17
C ARG A 58 33.94 -4.09 -10.58
N PRO A 59 34.38 -3.04 -11.29
CA PRO A 59 35.25 -2.04 -10.68
C PRO A 59 34.57 -1.43 -9.45
N LEU A 60 35.35 -0.97 -8.50
CA LEU A 60 34.85 -0.16 -7.39
C LEU A 60 34.53 1.24 -7.90
N HIS A 61 33.50 1.85 -7.34
CA HIS A 61 33.03 3.17 -7.73
C HIS A 61 33.30 4.20 -6.63
N ILE A 62 33.95 5.30 -6.98
CA ILE A 62 34.14 6.47 -6.13
C ILE A 62 33.27 7.60 -6.70
N ALA A 63 32.33 8.12 -5.92
CA ALA A 63 31.52 9.27 -6.29
C ALA A 63 31.99 10.53 -5.57
N VAL A 64 32.34 11.56 -6.31
CA VAL A 64 32.67 12.88 -5.78
C VAL A 64 31.43 13.75 -5.82
N VAL A 65 30.93 14.12 -4.66
CA VAL A 65 29.67 14.84 -4.47
C VAL A 65 29.88 16.10 -3.63
N GLY A 66 29.02 17.08 -3.73
CA GLY A 66 29.11 18.31 -2.94
C GLY A 66 28.36 19.49 -3.56
N GLY A 67 28.35 20.62 -2.86
CA GLY A 67 27.70 21.85 -3.30
C GLY A 67 28.34 22.49 -4.54
N ALA A 68 27.67 23.48 -5.11
CA ALA A 68 28.20 24.27 -6.21
C ALA A 68 29.47 25.00 -5.80
N GLY A 69 30.47 24.97 -6.67
CA GLY A 69 31.73 25.63 -6.42
C GLY A 69 32.57 25.04 -5.29
N ALA A 70 32.19 23.93 -4.69
CA ALA A 70 32.94 23.27 -3.61
C ALA A 70 34.29 22.66 -4.06
N GLY A 71 34.58 22.61 -5.35
CA GLY A 71 35.86 22.08 -5.87
C GLY A 71 35.81 20.60 -6.22
N LYS A 72 34.64 20.00 -6.48
CA LYS A 72 34.46 18.60 -6.86
C LYS A 72 35.36 18.16 -8.02
N SER A 73 35.32 18.87 -9.15
CA SER A 73 36.15 18.55 -10.32
C SER A 73 37.64 18.62 -10.03
N THR A 74 38.07 19.51 -9.12
CA THR A 74 39.46 19.52 -8.63
C THR A 74 39.80 18.26 -7.86
N VAL A 75 38.91 17.81 -6.97
CA VAL A 75 39.08 16.56 -6.21
C VAL A 75 39.09 15.34 -7.14
N VAL A 76 38.22 15.33 -8.16
CA VAL A 76 38.21 14.31 -9.23
C VAL A 76 39.57 14.27 -9.94
N ASN A 77 40.15 15.42 -10.29
CA ASN A 77 41.47 15.50 -10.93
C ASN A 77 42.59 14.97 -10.03
N PHE A 78 42.54 15.22 -8.72
CA PHE A 78 43.48 14.62 -7.76
C PHE A 78 43.33 13.10 -7.68
N LEU A 79 42.11 12.56 -7.63
CA LEU A 79 41.87 11.13 -7.68
C LEU A 79 42.41 10.52 -8.99
N ALA A 80 42.07 11.13 -10.13
CA ALA A 80 42.48 10.68 -11.45
C ALA A 80 44.02 10.80 -11.68
N GLY A 81 44.71 11.64 -10.93
CA GLY A 81 46.12 11.95 -11.16
C GLY A 81 46.39 12.75 -12.44
N ALA A 82 45.38 13.29 -13.04
CA ALA A 82 45.45 14.08 -14.29
C ALA A 82 44.26 15.08 -14.33
N VAL A 83 44.39 16.13 -15.11
CA VAL A 83 43.27 17.06 -15.33
C VAL A 83 42.30 16.46 -16.36
N VAL A 84 41.28 15.78 -15.84
CA VAL A 84 40.24 15.08 -16.64
C VAL A 84 38.89 15.78 -16.60
N ALA A 85 38.62 16.50 -15.52
CA ALA A 85 37.41 17.28 -15.33
C ALA A 85 37.74 18.79 -15.38
N GLU A 86 36.94 19.55 -16.13
CA GLU A 86 37.08 21.00 -16.17
C GLU A 86 36.63 21.62 -14.84
N ALA A 87 37.57 22.24 -14.13
CA ALA A 87 37.29 23.01 -12.94
C ALA A 87 36.86 24.43 -13.31
N ASN A 88 35.57 24.65 -13.52
CA ASN A 88 35.02 25.98 -13.80
C ASN A 88 34.49 26.61 -12.51
N PRO A 89 34.83 27.87 -12.18
CA PRO A 89 34.27 28.56 -11.02
C PRO A 89 32.79 28.87 -11.14
N GLN A 90 32.18 28.72 -12.33
CA GLN A 90 30.77 28.99 -12.55
C GLN A 90 29.90 27.88 -11.95
N ALA A 91 29.01 28.25 -11.03
CA ALA A 91 28.08 27.32 -10.41
C ALA A 91 27.15 26.66 -11.46
N GLY A 92 26.89 25.35 -11.29
CA GLY A 92 26.02 24.59 -12.21
C GLY A 92 26.66 24.17 -13.53
N TYR A 93 27.99 24.16 -13.60
CA TYR A 93 28.71 23.75 -14.81
C TYR A 93 28.58 22.21 -15.05
N THR A 94 28.77 21.41 -14.01
CA THR A 94 28.55 19.96 -14.08
C THR A 94 27.08 19.63 -13.85
N ARG A 95 26.36 19.35 -14.94
CA ARG A 95 24.91 19.07 -14.90
C ARG A 95 24.55 17.59 -14.98
N HIS A 96 25.49 16.78 -15.49
CA HIS A 96 25.31 15.35 -15.71
C HIS A 96 26.47 14.59 -15.08
N PRO A 97 26.22 13.41 -14.50
CA PRO A 97 27.31 12.57 -13.98
C PRO A 97 28.27 12.17 -15.08
N THR A 98 29.56 12.28 -14.81
CA THR A 98 30.61 11.82 -15.72
C THR A 98 31.47 10.76 -15.02
N ALA A 99 31.52 9.56 -15.58
CA ALA A 99 32.37 8.47 -15.15
C ALA A 99 33.74 8.55 -15.85
N PHE A 100 34.81 8.58 -15.09
CA PHE A 100 36.18 8.50 -15.58
C PHE A 100 36.73 7.09 -15.34
N LEU A 101 37.04 6.40 -16.45
CA LEU A 101 37.64 5.06 -16.43
C LEU A 101 39.15 5.17 -16.34
N PRO A 102 39.85 4.36 -15.50
CA PRO A 102 41.28 4.37 -15.43
C PRO A 102 41.94 3.94 -16.74
N PRO A 103 43.19 4.36 -16.98
CA PRO A 103 43.97 3.93 -18.16
C PRO A 103 44.12 2.42 -18.15
N GLY A 104 43.93 1.77 -19.31
CA GLY A 104 44.10 0.34 -19.45
C GLY A 104 43.08 -0.53 -18.73
N ALA A 105 41.96 0.05 -18.28
CA ALA A 105 40.90 -0.72 -17.66
C ALA A 105 40.44 -1.88 -18.57
N ALA A 106 40.56 -3.10 -18.07
CA ALA A 106 40.25 -4.33 -18.79
C ALA A 106 38.74 -4.66 -18.84
N PHE A 107 37.90 -3.87 -18.15
CA PHE A 107 36.46 -4.08 -18.14
C PHE A 107 35.75 -3.29 -19.24
N SER A 108 34.76 -3.88 -19.85
CA SER A 108 33.92 -3.23 -20.85
C SER A 108 32.67 -2.62 -20.21
N TRP A 109 32.44 -1.36 -20.52
CA TRP A 109 31.19 -0.69 -20.26
C TRP A 109 30.22 -0.99 -21.42
N PRO A 110 28.91 -1.28 -21.23
CA PRO A 110 28.11 -1.37 -20.01
C PRO A 110 28.01 -2.77 -19.44
N SER A 111 28.68 -3.77 -20.01
CA SER A 111 28.58 -5.16 -19.54
C SER A 111 28.98 -5.33 -18.07
N THR A 112 29.83 -4.43 -17.56
CA THR A 112 30.34 -4.42 -16.19
C THR A 112 29.51 -3.53 -15.24
N ILE A 113 28.80 -2.52 -15.77
CA ILE A 113 28.05 -1.54 -14.96
C ILE A 113 26.65 -1.39 -15.58
N GLY A 114 26.01 -2.42 -15.87
CA GLY A 114 24.93 -2.56 -16.81
C GLY A 114 23.64 -1.75 -16.60
N PHE A 115 23.59 -0.69 -15.73
CA PHE A 115 22.29 -0.02 -15.53
C PHE A 115 22.38 1.09 -14.51
N MET A 116 21.97 2.23 -14.88
CA MET A 116 21.82 3.42 -14.04
C MET A 116 20.32 3.80 -13.92
N GLY A 117 19.45 2.82 -13.88
CA GLY A 117 18.02 3.09 -13.86
C GLY A 117 17.53 3.84 -15.10
N PRO A 118 16.87 4.98 -14.92
CA PRO A 118 16.38 5.79 -16.05
C PRO A 118 17.49 6.51 -16.81
N LEU A 119 18.73 6.58 -16.26
CA LEU A 119 19.82 7.30 -16.91
C LEU A 119 20.34 6.53 -18.12
N GLN A 120 20.41 7.22 -19.26
CA GLN A 120 20.98 6.66 -20.47
C GLN A 120 22.46 7.05 -20.60
N ARG A 121 23.27 6.13 -21.15
CA ARG A 121 24.65 6.43 -21.45
C ARG A 121 24.75 7.27 -22.71
N LEU A 122 25.38 8.43 -22.61
CA LEU A 122 25.73 9.26 -23.73
C LEU A 122 27.12 8.91 -24.24
N SER A 123 27.25 8.52 -25.53
CA SER A 123 28.50 8.15 -26.16
C SER A 123 29.09 9.34 -26.93
N GLY A 124 30.09 10.02 -26.35
CA GLY A 124 30.97 10.96 -27.06
C GLY A 124 30.43 12.38 -27.32
N GLU A 125 29.13 12.61 -27.19
CA GLU A 125 28.52 13.94 -27.40
C GLU A 125 28.22 14.65 -26.09
N LYS A 126 28.08 15.97 -26.12
CA LYS A 126 27.57 16.72 -24.96
C LYS A 126 26.06 16.54 -24.88
N PRO A 127 25.50 16.48 -23.68
CA PRO A 127 24.05 16.47 -23.53
C PRO A 127 23.38 17.65 -24.24
N ALA A 128 22.28 17.40 -24.94
CA ALA A 128 21.56 18.42 -25.66
C ALA A 128 20.86 19.43 -24.75
N SER A 129 20.39 18.95 -23.57
CA SER A 129 19.71 19.75 -22.57
C SER A 129 20.24 19.47 -21.17
N ALA A 130 20.07 20.44 -20.28
CA ALA A 130 20.35 20.28 -18.84
C ALA A 130 19.43 19.24 -18.17
N ASP A 131 18.25 19.02 -18.71
CA ASP A 131 17.20 18.19 -18.14
C ASP A 131 17.21 16.74 -18.64
N GLU A 132 18.11 16.41 -19.58
CA GLU A 132 18.25 15.03 -20.05
C GLU A 132 18.75 14.09 -18.93
N ASP A 133 18.11 12.94 -18.79
CA ASP A 133 18.51 11.90 -17.87
C ASP A 133 19.61 11.02 -18.49
N VAL A 134 20.81 11.61 -18.62
CA VAL A 134 21.99 10.96 -19.22
C VAL A 134 23.22 11.04 -18.32
N TYR A 135 24.17 10.15 -18.55
CA TYR A 135 25.52 10.20 -17.98
C TYR A 135 26.57 9.99 -19.05
N GLN A 136 27.78 10.53 -18.82
CA GLN A 136 28.91 10.39 -19.72
C GLN A 136 29.92 9.39 -19.19
N VAL A 137 30.66 8.76 -20.11
CA VAL A 137 31.79 7.88 -19.77
C VAL A 137 33.00 8.35 -20.56
N LYS A 138 34.09 8.70 -19.87
CA LYS A 138 35.34 9.14 -20.45
C LYS A 138 36.49 8.24 -19.96
N ARG A 139 37.48 7.99 -20.80
CA ARG A 139 38.72 7.34 -20.40
C ARG A 139 39.75 8.38 -19.96
N ILE A 140 40.48 8.07 -18.89
CA ILE A 140 41.62 8.89 -18.46
C ILE A 140 42.78 8.67 -19.44
N GLU A 141 43.16 9.70 -20.16
CA GLU A 141 44.31 9.66 -21.05
C GLU A 141 45.60 9.97 -20.25
N THR A 142 46.54 9.03 -20.22
CA THR A 142 47.86 9.27 -19.64
C THR A 142 48.74 9.89 -20.71
N LYS A 143 48.99 11.19 -20.61
CA LYS A 143 50.01 11.85 -21.44
C LYS A 143 51.40 11.33 -21.06
N GLY A 144 51.97 10.45 -21.87
CA GLY A 144 53.40 10.12 -21.82
C GLY A 144 53.78 8.72 -21.33
N ALA A 145 52.89 7.78 -21.14
CA ALA A 145 53.27 6.40 -20.71
C ALA A 145 53.40 5.42 -21.90
N ALA A 146 53.92 5.87 -23.02
CA ALA A 146 54.18 5.01 -24.21
C ALA A 146 55.50 4.25 -24.13
N SER A 147 56.30 4.36 -23.10
CA SER A 147 57.55 3.60 -22.98
C SER A 147 58.08 3.67 -21.55
N ALA A 148 57.80 2.68 -20.76
CA ALA A 148 58.74 2.15 -19.79
C ALA A 148 58.01 1.11 -18.89
N GLY A 149 58.62 -0.03 -18.76
CA GLY A 149 58.08 -1.14 -18.01
C GLY A 149 57.66 -0.79 -16.59
N GLN A 150 56.64 -1.50 -16.14
CA GLN A 150 56.35 -1.82 -14.74
C GLN A 150 56.72 -0.76 -13.69
N GLY A 151 56.09 0.40 -13.72
CA GLY A 151 55.92 1.21 -12.52
C GLY A 151 54.83 0.57 -11.65
N PRO A 152 54.86 0.79 -10.33
CA PRO A 152 53.78 0.28 -9.47
C PRO A 152 52.44 0.70 -10.03
N SER A 153 51.55 -0.26 -10.25
CA SER A 153 50.18 -0.04 -10.79
C SER A 153 49.51 1.03 -9.94
N ASP A 154 49.01 2.08 -10.58
CA ASP A 154 48.24 3.11 -9.88
C ASP A 154 47.18 2.41 -8.98
N PRO A 155 47.13 2.66 -7.68
CA PRO A 155 46.18 2.04 -6.77
C PRO A 155 44.74 2.16 -7.20
N LEU A 156 44.40 3.20 -8.00
CA LEU A 156 43.06 3.41 -8.52
C LEU A 156 42.82 2.81 -9.92
N SER A 157 43.75 1.98 -10.44
CA SER A 157 43.57 1.32 -11.75
C SER A 157 42.30 0.44 -11.85
N SER A 158 41.72 0.04 -10.72
CA SER A 158 40.47 -0.75 -10.63
C SER A 158 39.25 0.07 -10.23
N PHE A 159 39.35 1.39 -10.14
CA PHE A 159 38.23 2.25 -9.73
C PHE A 159 37.65 3.06 -10.90
N VAL A 160 36.35 3.28 -10.84
CA VAL A 160 35.65 4.26 -11.67
C VAL A 160 35.39 5.50 -10.81
N ILE A 161 35.85 6.66 -11.27
CA ILE A 161 35.68 7.92 -10.55
C ILE A 161 34.52 8.69 -11.19
N TRP A 162 33.57 9.14 -10.40
CA TRP A 162 32.41 9.90 -10.84
C TRP A 162 32.55 11.36 -10.44
N ASP A 163 32.49 12.28 -11.41
CA ASP A 163 32.21 13.69 -11.18
C ASP A 163 30.69 13.89 -11.19
N CYS A 164 30.13 14.27 -10.06
CA CYS A 164 28.69 14.37 -9.87
C CYS A 164 28.17 15.80 -10.02
N PRO A 165 26.89 15.98 -10.42
CA PRO A 165 26.25 17.29 -10.48
C PRO A 165 26.27 18.04 -9.15
N ASP A 166 26.12 19.35 -9.23
CA ASP A 166 26.07 20.23 -8.05
C ASP A 166 24.79 20.02 -7.24
N MET A 167 24.89 19.92 -5.90
CA MET A 167 23.73 19.72 -5.02
C MET A 167 22.89 21.01 -4.84
N THR A 168 23.44 22.18 -5.08
CA THR A 168 22.71 23.46 -4.84
C THR A 168 21.66 23.78 -5.89
N THR A 169 21.65 23.07 -7.00
CA THR A 169 20.59 23.14 -8.01
C THR A 169 19.45 22.16 -7.73
N TRP A 170 19.32 21.69 -6.51
CA TRP A 170 18.29 20.79 -6.01
C TRP A 170 16.84 21.24 -6.30
N VAL A 171 16.65 22.48 -6.71
CA VAL A 171 15.33 23.00 -7.11
C VAL A 171 14.81 22.35 -8.40
N SER A 172 15.65 21.76 -9.23
CA SER A 172 15.22 20.96 -10.39
C SER A 172 15.25 19.46 -10.04
N GLU A 173 14.11 18.81 -10.03
CA GLU A 173 13.92 17.39 -9.66
C GLU A 173 14.87 16.42 -10.38
N GLY A 174 15.27 16.73 -11.62
CA GLY A 174 16.16 15.87 -12.40
C GLY A 174 17.57 15.70 -11.81
N TYR A 175 18.13 16.72 -11.17
CA TYR A 175 19.50 16.65 -10.60
C TYR A 175 19.62 15.69 -9.44
N VAL A 176 18.63 15.71 -8.54
CA VAL A 176 18.59 14.80 -7.37
C VAL A 176 18.58 13.35 -7.80
N ASN A 177 17.80 13.04 -8.82
CA ASN A 177 17.68 11.67 -9.33
C ASN A 177 19.01 11.14 -9.83
N ARG A 178 19.73 11.94 -10.64
CA ARG A 178 21.03 11.57 -11.18
C ARG A 178 22.05 11.36 -10.09
N LEU A 179 22.06 12.25 -9.09
CA LEU A 179 22.97 12.18 -7.96
C LEU A 179 22.72 10.92 -7.12
N LEU A 180 21.46 10.62 -6.82
CA LEU A 180 21.08 9.44 -6.02
C LEU A 180 21.41 8.12 -6.72
N GLU A 181 21.25 8.03 -8.04
CA GLU A 181 21.64 6.84 -8.81
C GLU A 181 23.14 6.58 -8.69
N VAL A 182 23.99 7.61 -8.85
CA VAL A 182 25.45 7.47 -8.70
C VAL A 182 25.85 7.19 -7.25
N ALA A 183 25.24 7.89 -6.29
CA ALA A 183 25.53 7.68 -4.87
C ALA A 183 25.14 6.26 -4.42
N ALA A 184 24.03 5.71 -4.93
CA ALA A 184 23.64 4.33 -4.68
C ALA A 184 24.66 3.34 -5.24
N LEU A 185 25.19 3.58 -6.45
CA LEU A 185 26.19 2.72 -7.08
C LEU A 185 27.56 2.77 -6.38
N ALA A 186 27.94 3.94 -5.83
CA ALA A 186 29.27 4.17 -5.28
C ALA A 186 29.60 3.26 -4.08
N ASP A 187 30.83 2.73 -4.05
CA ASP A 187 31.38 1.99 -2.93
C ASP A 187 32.00 2.95 -1.89
N VAL A 188 32.55 4.08 -2.36
CA VAL A 188 33.06 5.17 -1.53
C VAL A 188 32.53 6.50 -2.06
N ILE A 189 32.07 7.34 -1.15
CA ILE A 189 31.61 8.70 -1.47
C ILE A 189 32.62 9.70 -0.91
N VAL A 190 33.14 10.57 -1.78
CA VAL A 190 33.97 11.71 -1.39
C VAL A 190 33.05 12.95 -1.36
N TYR A 191 32.67 13.34 -0.17
CA TYR A 191 31.85 14.53 0.07
C TYR A 191 32.72 15.78 0.14
N VAL A 192 32.54 16.68 -0.80
CA VAL A 192 33.36 17.89 -0.93
C VAL A 192 32.55 19.11 -0.45
N ALA A 193 33.08 19.83 0.52
CA ALA A 193 32.54 21.08 1.01
C ALA A 193 33.59 22.18 1.02
N SER A 194 33.20 23.40 0.74
CA SER A 194 34.09 24.56 0.83
C SER A 194 33.97 25.24 2.20
N ASP A 195 35.01 25.96 2.61
CA ASP A 195 35.03 26.79 3.82
C ASP A 195 33.78 27.69 3.97
N GLU A 196 33.32 28.27 2.88
CA GLU A 196 32.18 29.19 2.86
C GLU A 196 30.81 28.50 2.99
N ARG A 197 30.70 27.21 2.62
CA ARG A 197 29.41 26.51 2.41
C ARG A 197 29.34 25.10 3.00
N TYR A 198 30.18 24.79 3.98
CA TYR A 198 30.23 23.44 4.54
C TYR A 198 29.00 23.04 5.38
N ASN A 199 28.20 24.00 5.77
CA ASN A 199 26.97 23.78 6.58
C ASN A 199 25.67 24.11 5.82
N ASP A 200 25.71 24.18 4.50
CA ASP A 200 24.51 24.35 3.70
C ASP A 200 23.54 23.18 3.96
N GLU A 201 22.27 23.51 4.14
CA GLU A 201 21.23 22.54 4.56
C GLU A 201 21.09 21.36 3.58
N VAL A 202 20.97 21.64 2.29
CA VAL A 202 20.74 20.63 1.27
C VAL A 202 21.88 19.62 1.17
N PRO A 203 23.16 20.00 1.04
CA PRO A 203 24.27 19.06 1.10
C PRO A 203 24.34 18.27 2.41
N THR A 204 24.00 18.88 3.53
CA THR A 204 23.98 18.23 4.84
C THR A 204 22.88 17.16 4.92
N GLN A 205 21.67 17.45 4.44
CA GLN A 205 20.59 16.47 4.36
C GLN A 205 20.94 15.29 3.46
N PHE A 206 21.60 15.55 2.34
CA PHE A 206 22.12 14.49 1.47
C PHE A 206 23.17 13.63 2.20
N LEU A 207 24.12 14.25 2.90
CA LEU A 207 25.12 13.54 3.70
C LEU A 207 24.46 12.62 4.73
N HIS A 208 23.44 13.10 5.44
CA HIS A 208 22.65 12.30 6.38
C HIS A 208 22.01 11.08 5.70
N MET A 209 21.42 11.27 4.53
CA MET A 209 20.74 10.19 3.79
C MET A 209 21.70 9.09 3.35
N ILE A 210 22.88 9.44 2.78
CA ILE A 210 23.86 8.45 2.33
C ILE A 210 24.57 7.74 3.49
N VAL A 211 24.81 8.43 4.60
CA VAL A 211 25.36 7.80 5.82
C VAL A 211 24.32 6.84 6.42
N LYS A 212 23.06 7.23 6.50
CA LYS A 212 21.97 6.35 6.94
C LYS A 212 21.86 5.09 6.05
N ALA A 213 22.18 5.23 4.76
CA ALA A 213 22.24 4.08 3.84
C ALA A 213 23.51 3.22 4.01
N GLY A 214 24.38 3.55 4.96
CA GLY A 214 25.59 2.78 5.28
C GLY A 214 26.70 2.93 4.26
N LYS A 215 26.71 4.02 3.50
CA LYS A 215 27.79 4.32 2.54
C LYS A 215 29.08 4.74 3.25
N ALA A 216 30.22 4.27 2.74
CA ALA A 216 31.51 4.77 3.18
C ALA A 216 31.72 6.21 2.67
N VAL A 217 31.94 7.15 3.58
CA VAL A 217 32.07 8.58 3.26
C VAL A 217 33.42 9.11 3.73
N ILE A 218 34.06 9.90 2.88
CA ILE A 218 35.23 10.72 3.19
C ILE A 218 34.84 12.18 2.95
N VAL A 219 35.09 13.04 3.93
CA VAL A 219 34.87 14.48 3.79
C VAL A 219 36.16 15.17 3.36
N VAL A 220 36.08 16.00 2.32
CA VAL A 220 37.14 16.88 1.84
C VAL A 220 36.71 18.32 1.98
N LEU A 221 37.31 19.05 2.95
CA LEU A 221 37.10 20.47 3.11
C LEU A 221 38.07 21.23 2.22
N THR A 222 37.60 21.97 1.26
CA THR A 222 38.40 22.67 0.25
C THR A 222 38.44 24.18 0.48
N LYS A 223 39.37 24.86 -0.17
CA LYS A 223 39.56 26.33 -0.11
C LYS A 223 39.86 26.85 1.29
N VAL A 224 40.35 26.00 2.16
CA VAL A 224 40.61 26.32 3.56
C VAL A 224 41.94 27.10 3.66
N ARG A 225 42.00 28.11 4.51
CA ARG A 225 43.28 28.71 4.86
C ARG A 225 44.08 27.74 5.72
N GLU A 226 45.35 27.59 5.45
CA GLU A 226 46.19 26.59 6.15
C GLU A 226 46.18 26.80 7.68
N ALA A 227 46.15 28.04 8.12
CA ALA A 227 46.08 28.39 9.56
C ALA A 227 44.77 27.96 10.22
N ASP A 228 43.67 27.88 9.47
CA ASP A 228 42.31 27.60 9.98
C ASP A 228 41.91 26.12 9.80
N ALA A 229 42.72 25.33 9.13
CA ALA A 229 42.38 23.99 8.70
C ALA A 229 41.95 23.04 9.84
N ALA A 230 42.69 23.04 10.95
CA ALA A 230 42.39 22.20 12.11
C ALA A 230 41.10 22.65 12.80
N ALA A 231 40.93 23.96 13.02
CA ALA A 231 39.73 24.52 13.66
C ALA A 231 38.48 24.26 12.85
N LEU A 232 38.54 24.42 11.52
CA LEU A 232 37.41 24.14 10.61
C LEU A 232 37.06 22.66 10.60
N ALA A 233 38.05 21.78 10.54
CA ALA A 233 37.79 20.34 10.58
C ALA A 233 37.11 19.93 11.90
N ASP A 234 37.53 20.48 13.03
CA ASP A 234 36.93 20.20 14.34
C ASP A 234 35.54 20.80 14.48
N HIS A 235 35.32 21.96 13.90
CA HIS A 235 33.98 22.56 13.84
C HIS A 235 33.02 21.71 12.98
N PHE A 236 33.47 21.27 11.80
CA PHE A 236 32.70 20.38 10.93
C PHE A 236 32.36 19.05 11.64
N ARG A 237 33.33 18.46 12.36
CA ARG A 237 33.07 17.23 13.13
C ARG A 237 31.99 17.42 14.18
N ARG A 238 32.00 18.54 14.91
CA ARG A 238 30.99 18.81 15.95
C ARG A 238 29.63 19.15 15.38
N GLU A 239 29.55 20.06 14.42
CA GLU A 239 28.29 20.65 13.97
C GLU A 239 27.60 19.81 12.90
N VAL A 240 28.37 19.13 12.04
CA VAL A 240 27.81 18.33 10.94
C VAL A 240 27.88 16.84 11.25
N LEU A 241 29.07 16.31 11.52
CA LEU A 241 29.23 14.87 11.75
C LEU A 241 28.64 14.42 13.09
N GLY A 242 28.65 15.26 14.12
CA GLY A 242 28.03 14.96 15.41
C GLY A 242 26.50 14.78 15.36
N ARG A 243 25.87 15.24 14.28
CA ARG A 243 24.42 15.10 14.04
C ARG A 243 24.07 13.98 13.06
N LEU A 244 25.07 13.24 12.58
CA LEU A 244 24.83 12.14 11.64
C LEU A 244 24.00 11.02 12.28
N PRO A 245 23.12 10.39 11.49
CA PRO A 245 22.37 9.22 11.94
C PRO A 245 23.35 8.06 12.19
N ARG A 246 22.92 7.13 13.04
CA ARG A 246 23.64 5.87 13.19
C ARG A 246 23.60 5.05 11.91
N LEU A 247 24.59 4.23 11.70
CA LEU A 247 24.62 3.27 10.61
C LEU A 247 23.49 2.22 10.78
N PRO A 248 23.14 1.46 9.73
CA PRO A 248 22.10 0.42 9.81
C PRO A 248 22.35 -0.66 10.88
N ASP A 249 23.60 -0.84 11.31
CA ASP A 249 24.00 -1.74 12.40
C ASP A 249 23.98 -1.09 13.79
N GLY A 250 23.57 0.18 13.88
CA GLY A 250 23.50 0.97 15.11
C GLY A 250 24.83 1.63 15.54
N SER A 251 25.93 1.40 14.82
CA SER A 251 27.22 2.03 15.11
C SER A 251 27.27 3.51 14.74
N ILE A 252 28.23 4.23 15.31
CA ILE A 252 28.49 5.63 14.94
C ILE A 252 29.39 5.63 13.70
N PRO A 253 29.01 6.39 12.64
CA PRO A 253 29.82 6.42 11.41
C PRO A 253 31.17 7.07 11.65
N GLY A 254 32.23 6.32 11.34
CA GLY A 254 33.61 6.85 11.32
C GLY A 254 33.88 7.58 10.01
N VAL A 255 33.63 8.89 9.95
CA VAL A 255 33.81 9.69 8.74
C VAL A 255 35.13 10.45 8.82
N PRO A 256 36.16 10.10 8.03
CA PRO A 256 37.40 10.85 7.97
C PRO A 256 37.18 12.22 7.33
N VAL A 257 37.84 13.23 7.89
CA VAL A 257 37.83 14.60 7.41
C VAL A 257 39.26 14.99 7.02
N ILE A 258 39.45 15.35 5.76
CA ILE A 258 40.70 15.91 5.23
C ILE A 258 40.47 17.34 4.77
N THR A 259 41.50 18.16 4.87
CA THR A 259 41.48 19.55 4.46
C THR A 259 42.39 19.80 3.27
N PHE A 260 41.87 20.44 2.25
CA PHE A 260 42.65 20.93 1.12
C PHE A 260 42.76 22.44 1.22
N PRO A 261 43.98 22.98 1.38
CA PRO A 261 44.20 24.41 1.45
C PRO A 261 43.85 25.09 0.12
N GLN A 262 43.77 26.41 0.13
CA GLN A 262 43.66 27.20 -1.09
C GLN A 262 44.98 27.01 -1.91
N MET A 263 44.87 26.17 -2.96
CA MET A 263 46.03 25.75 -3.76
C MET A 263 46.34 26.69 -4.91
N PRO A 264 47.64 26.92 -5.22
CA PRO A 264 48.07 27.58 -6.44
C PRO A 264 47.55 26.84 -7.71
N LEU A 265 47.41 27.58 -8.79
CA LEU A 265 46.96 26.99 -10.07
C LEU A 265 47.92 25.88 -10.55
N ALA A 266 49.24 26.01 -10.32
CA ALA A 266 50.23 25.01 -10.67
C ALA A 266 49.96 23.65 -10.02
N GLU A 267 49.61 23.63 -8.72
CA GLU A 267 49.28 22.37 -8.01
C GLU A 267 47.98 21.78 -8.49
N ARG A 268 46.97 22.62 -8.78
CA ARG A 268 45.66 22.16 -9.30
C ARG A 268 45.76 21.57 -10.70
N ASN A 269 46.63 22.09 -11.53
CA ASN A 269 46.82 21.64 -12.91
C ASN A 269 47.83 20.51 -13.08
N ASP A 270 48.56 20.17 -12.02
CA ASP A 270 49.47 19.03 -11.97
C ASP A 270 49.24 18.18 -10.72
N PRO A 271 48.14 17.41 -10.68
CA PRO A 271 47.77 16.60 -9.51
C PRO A 271 48.78 15.50 -9.17
N ALA A 272 49.53 14.98 -10.15
CA ALA A 272 50.51 13.91 -9.96
C ALA A 272 51.92 14.42 -9.64
N GLY A 273 52.26 15.67 -10.02
CA GLY A 273 53.52 16.32 -9.75
C GLY A 273 53.44 17.31 -8.59
N ALA A 274 53.21 18.58 -8.88
CA ALA A 274 53.18 19.64 -7.86
C ALA A 274 52.10 19.42 -6.79
N GLY A 275 50.92 18.82 -7.16
CA GLY A 275 49.82 18.49 -6.28
C GLY A 275 49.90 17.11 -5.61
N ALA A 276 50.95 16.33 -5.83
CA ALA A 276 51.08 14.92 -5.42
C ALA A 276 50.81 14.68 -3.91
N LYS A 277 51.19 15.62 -3.04
CA LYS A 277 50.96 15.52 -1.58
C LYS A 277 49.48 15.36 -1.27
N HIS A 278 48.63 16.19 -1.89
CA HIS A 278 47.17 16.18 -1.67
C HIS A 278 46.51 14.94 -2.29
N ARG A 279 47.02 14.51 -3.45
CA ARG A 279 46.62 13.27 -4.11
C ARG A 279 46.88 12.06 -3.20
N ILE A 280 48.10 11.92 -2.68
CA ILE A 280 48.50 10.80 -1.80
C ILE A 280 47.64 10.78 -0.53
N GLN A 281 47.39 11.94 0.09
CA GLN A 281 46.53 12.03 1.27
C GLN A 281 45.12 11.51 0.97
N LEU A 282 44.54 11.90 -0.14
CA LEU A 282 43.18 11.47 -0.53
C LEU A 282 43.15 9.98 -0.89
N LEU A 283 44.10 9.51 -1.67
CA LEU A 283 44.24 8.10 -2.05
C LEU A 283 44.34 7.18 -0.83
N ASN A 284 45.17 7.55 0.13
CA ASN A 284 45.35 6.76 1.36
C ASN A 284 44.00 6.62 2.10
N GLN A 285 43.21 7.68 2.19
CA GLN A 285 41.90 7.61 2.82
C GLN A 285 40.92 6.73 2.02
N VAL A 286 40.93 6.82 0.69
CA VAL A 286 40.09 5.95 -0.15
C VAL A 286 40.49 4.49 0.03
N LEU A 287 41.78 4.18 0.01
CA LEU A 287 42.25 2.82 0.17
C LEU A 287 41.92 2.26 1.56
N VAL A 288 42.10 3.03 2.64
CA VAL A 288 41.65 2.64 3.99
C VAL A 288 40.15 2.29 4.02
N GLN A 289 39.33 3.05 3.30
CA GLN A 289 37.91 2.73 3.19
C GLN A 289 37.62 1.46 2.37
N CYS A 290 38.59 1.01 1.55
CA CYS A 290 38.44 -0.20 0.73
C CYS A 290 39.05 -1.45 1.40
N ASP A 291 40.06 -1.30 2.27
CA ASP A 291 40.87 -2.38 2.85
C ASP A 291 40.38 -2.90 4.20
N GLY A 292 39.15 -2.58 4.63
CA GLY A 292 38.59 -3.09 5.90
C GLY A 292 38.41 -4.62 5.93
N ASP A 293 37.97 -5.16 7.07
CA ASP A 293 37.77 -6.60 7.34
C ASP A 293 36.90 -7.33 6.31
N GLN A 294 36.16 -6.58 5.50
CA GLN A 294 35.35 -7.10 4.39
C GLN A 294 35.67 -6.34 3.10
N PRO A 295 35.69 -7.00 1.93
CA PRO A 295 35.81 -6.31 0.67
C PRO A 295 34.78 -5.17 0.56
N ALA A 296 35.21 -3.99 0.12
CA ALA A 296 34.36 -2.79 0.06
C ALA A 296 33.00 -3.07 -0.59
N ARG A 297 32.99 -3.92 -1.61
CA ARG A 297 31.75 -4.33 -2.31
C ARG A 297 30.78 -5.10 -1.41
N VAL A 298 31.27 -6.07 -0.65
CA VAL A 298 30.45 -6.89 0.27
C VAL A 298 29.87 -5.99 1.36
N ARG A 299 30.68 -5.08 1.90
CA ARG A 299 30.21 -4.06 2.85
C ARG A 299 29.11 -3.19 2.27
N THR A 300 29.31 -2.65 1.06
CA THR A 300 28.31 -1.83 0.36
C THR A 300 26.99 -2.56 0.19
N VAL A 301 27.00 -3.82 -0.26
CA VAL A 301 25.79 -4.63 -0.47
C VAL A 301 25.12 -4.97 0.86
N THR A 302 25.90 -5.40 1.85
CA THR A 302 25.36 -5.75 3.17
C THR A 302 24.69 -4.54 3.84
N ASN A 303 25.34 -3.37 3.77
CA ASN A 303 24.78 -2.14 4.31
C ASN A 303 23.52 -1.69 3.54
N ALA A 304 23.51 -1.84 2.22
CA ALA A 304 22.34 -1.57 1.41
C ALA A 304 21.14 -2.46 1.80
N ALA A 305 21.37 -3.76 2.01
CA ALA A 305 20.31 -4.68 2.43
C ALA A 305 19.80 -4.34 3.84
N ARG A 306 20.70 -4.06 4.80
CA ARG A 306 20.34 -3.62 6.15
C ARG A 306 19.57 -2.29 6.14
N TYR A 307 19.99 -1.35 5.30
CA TYR A 307 19.26 -0.09 5.13
C TYR A 307 17.83 -0.33 4.67
N LEU A 308 17.63 -1.17 3.64
CA LEU A 308 16.29 -1.51 3.18
C LEU A 308 15.45 -2.14 4.28
N ALA A 309 16.02 -3.06 5.06
CA ALA A 309 15.32 -3.69 6.18
C ALA A 309 14.96 -2.69 7.29
N ALA A 310 15.90 -1.83 7.68
CA ALA A 310 15.69 -0.82 8.72
C ALA A 310 14.78 0.32 8.27
N ALA A 311 14.84 0.73 7.00
CA ALA A 311 14.03 1.81 6.45
C ALA A 311 12.67 1.32 5.91
N GLY A 312 12.47 0.01 5.73
CA GLY A 312 11.33 -0.58 5.03
C GLY A 312 9.98 -0.11 5.54
N GLU A 313 9.82 -0.02 6.86
CA GLU A 313 8.59 0.52 7.47
C GLU A 313 8.35 1.98 7.08
N GLY A 314 9.37 2.85 7.21
CA GLY A 314 9.25 4.27 6.84
C GLY A 314 9.06 4.51 5.34
N LEU A 315 9.62 3.63 4.48
CA LEU A 315 9.40 3.70 3.03
C LEU A 315 7.93 3.44 2.66
N LEU A 316 7.21 2.68 3.48
CA LEU A 316 5.81 2.32 3.27
C LEU A 316 4.81 3.25 3.99
N ASP A 317 5.27 4.22 4.79
CA ASP A 317 4.38 5.12 5.54
C ASP A 317 3.42 5.87 4.64
N VAL A 318 3.86 6.22 3.42
CA VAL A 318 3.01 6.85 2.41
C VAL A 318 1.85 5.93 2.03
N ALA A 319 2.15 4.66 1.73
CA ALA A 319 1.13 3.68 1.39
C ALA A 319 0.15 3.45 2.54
N ARG A 320 0.64 3.41 3.79
CA ARG A 320 -0.21 3.27 4.98
C ARG A 320 -1.12 4.46 5.19
N ARG A 321 -0.61 5.68 4.98
CA ARG A 321 -1.40 6.91 5.10
C ARG A 321 -2.56 6.92 4.10
N ASP A 322 -2.28 6.60 2.84
CA ASP A 322 -3.31 6.56 1.82
C ASP A 322 -4.34 5.45 2.08
N LEU A 323 -3.90 4.29 2.60
CA LEU A 323 -4.80 3.20 2.97
C LEU A 323 -5.59 3.47 4.26
N ALA A 324 -5.13 4.35 5.15
CA ALA A 324 -5.92 4.79 6.29
C ALA A 324 -7.18 5.56 5.84
N GLU A 325 -7.09 6.34 4.77
CA GLU A 325 -8.26 7.00 4.17
C GLU A 325 -9.26 6.00 3.56
N LEU A 326 -8.79 4.82 3.15
CA LEU A 326 -9.69 3.75 2.71
C LEU A 326 -10.52 3.17 3.87
N GLU A 327 -9.96 3.08 5.08
CA GLU A 327 -10.73 2.67 6.26
C GLU A 327 -11.80 3.70 6.64
N GLU A 328 -11.51 4.99 6.45
CA GLU A 328 -12.51 6.05 6.58
C GLU A 328 -13.63 5.93 5.53
N TRP A 329 -13.28 5.56 4.28
CA TRP A 329 -14.27 5.24 3.27
C TRP A 329 -15.17 4.09 3.70
N LYS A 330 -14.60 2.97 4.17
CA LYS A 330 -15.36 1.82 4.67
C LYS A 330 -16.30 2.22 5.80
N THR A 331 -15.80 3.00 6.75
CA THR A 331 -16.62 3.54 7.84
C THR A 331 -17.82 4.31 7.30
N THR A 332 -17.61 5.17 6.30
CA THR A 332 -18.70 5.94 5.66
C THR A 332 -19.72 5.05 4.96
N VAL A 333 -19.26 4.00 4.29
CA VAL A 333 -20.12 2.98 3.66
C VAL A 333 -21.00 2.30 4.70
N PHE A 334 -20.42 1.81 5.81
CA PHE A 334 -21.20 1.11 6.85
C PHE A 334 -22.13 2.03 7.63
N LEU A 335 -21.80 3.30 7.79
CA LEU A 335 -22.73 4.31 8.32
C LEU A 335 -23.92 4.50 7.38
N GLY A 336 -23.68 4.59 6.09
CA GLY A 336 -24.76 4.67 5.09
C GLY A 336 -25.64 3.42 5.06
N LYS A 337 -25.05 2.22 5.26
CA LYS A 337 -25.78 0.96 5.46
C LYS A 337 -26.72 1.06 6.65
N ALA A 338 -26.22 1.50 7.80
CA ALA A 338 -27.04 1.64 9.00
C ALA A 338 -28.21 2.62 8.83
N GLU A 339 -27.98 3.73 8.12
CA GLU A 339 -29.03 4.70 7.80
C GLU A 339 -30.07 4.14 6.82
N PHE A 340 -29.63 3.35 5.84
CA PHE A 340 -30.53 2.62 4.94
C PHE A 340 -31.47 1.69 5.73
N GLU A 341 -30.91 0.86 6.62
CA GLU A 341 -31.66 -0.10 7.42
C GLU A 341 -32.62 0.58 8.39
N GLU A 342 -32.20 1.69 9.01
CA GLU A 342 -33.05 2.49 9.87
C GLU A 342 -34.20 3.16 9.09
N ARG A 343 -33.92 3.68 7.88
CA ARG A 343 -34.96 4.26 7.02
C ARG A 343 -35.97 3.21 6.60
N TYR A 344 -35.49 2.01 6.20
CA TYR A 344 -36.37 0.90 5.84
C TYR A 344 -37.24 0.48 7.03
N ARG A 345 -36.69 0.38 8.24
CA ARG A 345 -37.43 0.08 9.47
C ARG A 345 -38.51 1.11 9.73
N ARG A 346 -38.17 2.39 9.64
CA ARG A 346 -39.08 3.50 9.96
C ARG A 346 -40.19 3.67 8.91
N GLU A 347 -39.81 3.66 7.63
CA GLU A 347 -40.77 4.00 6.57
C GLU A 347 -41.60 2.81 6.09
N PHE A 348 -41.02 1.61 6.07
CA PHE A 348 -41.73 0.42 5.64
C PHE A 348 -42.27 -0.40 6.84
N LEU A 349 -41.40 -0.91 7.70
CA LEU A 349 -41.79 -1.85 8.77
C LEU A 349 -42.62 -1.20 9.88
N SER A 350 -42.47 0.10 10.12
CA SER A 350 -43.27 0.86 11.09
C SER A 350 -44.37 1.70 10.44
N GLY A 351 -44.42 1.75 9.12
CA GLY A 351 -45.33 2.57 8.33
C GLY A 351 -46.76 2.05 8.25
N GLU A 352 -47.69 2.87 7.66
CA GLU A 352 -49.09 2.52 7.49
C GLU A 352 -49.34 1.26 6.64
N GLN A 353 -48.37 0.89 5.83
CA GLN A 353 -48.47 -0.26 4.96
C GLN A 353 -48.38 -1.59 5.75
N PHE A 354 -47.52 -1.63 6.74
CA PHE A 354 -47.49 -2.74 7.72
C PHE A 354 -48.76 -2.74 8.59
N ARG A 355 -49.39 -1.56 8.81
CA ARG A 355 -50.70 -1.43 9.48
C ARG A 355 -51.89 -1.88 8.61
N ARG A 356 -51.74 -2.01 7.31
CA ARG A 356 -52.78 -2.62 6.45
C ARG A 356 -52.97 -4.11 6.79
N ILE A 357 -51.96 -4.78 7.29
CA ILE A 357 -52.09 -6.13 7.83
C ILE A 357 -53.06 -6.11 9.03
N ASP A 358 -53.10 -5.05 9.82
CA ASP A 358 -54.06 -4.85 10.90
C ASP A 358 -55.51 -4.69 10.41
N ARG A 359 -55.74 -4.08 9.25
CA ARG A 359 -57.09 -3.97 8.64
C ARG A 359 -57.63 -5.31 8.16
N TYR A 360 -56.77 -6.18 7.62
CA TYR A 360 -57.17 -7.55 7.31
C TYR A 360 -57.50 -8.32 8.58
N ARG A 361 -56.83 -8.07 9.69
CA ARG A 361 -57.16 -8.58 11.01
C ARG A 361 -58.54 -8.12 11.45
N GLU A 362 -58.85 -6.83 11.35
CA GLU A 362 -60.17 -6.27 11.69
C GLU A 362 -61.27 -6.87 10.84
N GLN A 363 -61.04 -7.04 9.53
CA GLN A 363 -62.01 -7.70 8.66
C GLN A 363 -62.23 -9.17 9.00
N VAL A 364 -61.20 -9.89 9.44
CA VAL A 364 -61.32 -11.27 9.93
C VAL A 364 -62.01 -11.31 11.29
N LEU A 365 -61.71 -10.35 12.18
CA LEU A 365 -62.40 -10.21 13.47
C LEU A 365 -63.84 -9.77 13.29
N ASP A 366 -64.16 -8.83 12.40
CA ASP A 366 -65.53 -8.43 12.04
C ASP A 366 -66.32 -9.59 11.45
N LEU A 367 -65.68 -10.45 10.66
CA LEU A 367 -66.28 -11.70 10.16
C LEU A 367 -66.59 -12.70 11.30
N LEU A 368 -65.84 -12.61 12.42
CA LEU A 368 -66.02 -13.44 13.62
C LEU A 368 -67.00 -12.82 14.63
N GLU A 369 -67.17 -11.48 14.63
CA GLU A 369 -68.02 -10.73 15.59
C GLU A 369 -69.46 -10.44 15.07
N LEU A 370 -69.84 -10.88 13.86
CA LEU A 370 -71.18 -10.65 13.35
C LEU A 370 -72.27 -11.20 14.28
N PRO A 371 -73.18 -10.34 14.74
CA PRO A 371 -74.29 -10.75 15.61
C PRO A 371 -75.25 -11.62 14.85
N GLY A 372 -75.27 -12.89 15.12
CA GLY A 372 -76.08 -13.89 14.48
C GLY A 372 -75.35 -15.24 14.34
N ALA A 373 -74.83 -15.76 15.44
CA ALA A 373 -74.02 -16.99 15.50
C ALA A 373 -74.61 -18.20 14.70
N GLY A 374 -75.86 -18.17 14.32
CA GLY A 374 -76.49 -19.21 13.50
C GLY A 374 -76.10 -19.21 12.04
N ARG A 375 -75.74 -18.06 11.46
CA ARG A 375 -75.35 -17.95 10.02
C ARG A 375 -73.81 -18.17 9.81
N VAL A 376 -73.00 -17.76 10.75
CA VAL A 376 -71.56 -17.95 10.68
C VAL A 376 -71.19 -19.43 10.86
N LEU A 377 -71.88 -20.13 11.78
CA LEU A 377 -71.68 -21.57 11.93
C LEU A 377 -72.11 -22.35 10.65
N GLY A 378 -73.11 -21.88 9.91
CA GLY A 378 -73.45 -22.47 8.63
C GLY A 378 -72.38 -22.28 7.55
N GLY A 379 -71.77 -21.13 7.47
CA GLY A 379 -70.65 -20.85 6.56
C GLY A 379 -69.37 -21.63 6.89
N LEU A 380 -69.00 -21.71 8.16
CA LEU A 380 -67.85 -22.49 8.61
C LEU A 380 -68.03 -24.00 8.47
N VAL A 381 -69.24 -24.50 8.72
CA VAL A 381 -69.62 -25.90 8.45
C VAL A 381 -69.58 -26.17 6.94
N TRP A 382 -69.92 -25.19 6.14
CA TRP A 382 -69.83 -25.30 4.68
C TRP A 382 -68.38 -25.35 4.21
N VAL A 383 -67.48 -24.50 4.69
CA VAL A 383 -66.04 -24.53 4.40
C VAL A 383 -65.39 -25.83 4.93
N ALA A 384 -65.81 -26.32 6.09
CA ALA A 384 -65.32 -27.59 6.63
C ALA A 384 -65.81 -28.83 5.87
N ARG A 385 -66.89 -28.70 5.09
CA ARG A 385 -67.40 -29.75 4.18
C ARG A 385 -66.94 -29.63 2.74
N MET A 386 -66.19 -28.55 2.40
CA MET A 386 -65.64 -28.40 1.07
C MET A 386 -64.50 -29.43 0.83
N PRO A 387 -64.40 -29.96 -0.41
CA PRO A 387 -63.24 -30.72 -0.82
C PRO A 387 -61.95 -29.90 -0.60
N TYR A 388 -60.93 -30.51 -0.07
CA TYR A 388 -59.66 -29.89 0.31
C TYR A 388 -59.09 -28.91 -0.73
N ARG A 389 -59.19 -29.22 -2.01
CA ARG A 389 -58.74 -28.34 -3.11
C ARG A 389 -59.48 -27.01 -3.17
N TRP A 390 -60.77 -26.99 -2.93
CA TRP A 390 -61.63 -25.80 -2.95
C TRP A 390 -61.42 -24.93 -1.72
N ALA A 391 -61.22 -25.54 -0.56
CA ALA A 391 -60.88 -24.81 0.67
C ALA A 391 -59.50 -24.14 0.53
N ARG A 392 -58.52 -24.84 -0.03
CA ARG A 392 -57.21 -24.31 -0.32
C ARG A 392 -57.29 -23.11 -1.29
N ASP A 393 -58.01 -23.25 -2.40
CA ASP A 393 -58.09 -22.21 -3.44
C ASP A 393 -58.93 -21.00 -3.00
N TYR A 394 -59.93 -21.23 -2.13
CA TYR A 394 -60.70 -20.17 -1.50
C TYR A 394 -59.86 -19.39 -0.46
N ILE A 395 -59.09 -20.08 0.36
CA ILE A 395 -58.14 -19.47 1.32
C ILE A 395 -57.01 -18.76 0.57
N ALA A 396 -56.48 -19.36 -0.48
CA ALA A 396 -55.46 -18.73 -1.33
C ALA A 396 -56.00 -17.48 -2.08
N GLY A 397 -57.26 -17.45 -2.42
CA GLY A 397 -57.93 -16.28 -3.03
C GLY A 397 -58.25 -15.13 -2.05
N LEU A 398 -58.39 -15.46 -0.74
CA LEU A 398 -58.53 -14.48 0.35
C LEU A 398 -57.18 -13.91 0.80
N ILE A 399 -56.10 -14.66 0.59
CA ILE A 399 -54.74 -14.27 0.96
C ILE A 399 -54.09 -13.59 -0.24
N VAL A 400 -54.19 -12.27 -0.24
CA VAL A 400 -53.26 -11.30 -0.84
C VAL A 400 -52.97 -11.41 -2.33
N ARG A 401 -53.19 -10.32 -3.03
CA ARG A 401 -52.48 -9.99 -4.27
C ARG A 401 -51.06 -9.51 -3.88
N PRO A 402 -50.00 -10.29 -4.14
CA PRO A 402 -48.63 -9.94 -3.77
C PRO A 402 -48.13 -8.64 -4.44
N GLU A 403 -48.71 -8.30 -5.59
CA GLU A 403 -48.28 -7.19 -6.44
C GLU A 403 -48.35 -5.80 -5.82
N VAL A 404 -49.30 -5.56 -4.91
CA VAL A 404 -49.46 -4.22 -4.30
C VAL A 404 -48.46 -4.01 -3.15
N PHE A 405 -47.98 -5.08 -2.53
CA PHE A 405 -47.00 -5.01 -1.44
C PHE A 405 -45.62 -4.73 -1.98
N ASN A 406 -45.20 -5.36 -3.07
CA ASN A 406 -43.90 -5.23 -3.68
C ASN A 406 -43.59 -3.83 -4.20
N LEU A 407 -44.56 -3.15 -4.81
CA LEU A 407 -44.35 -1.80 -5.36
C LEU A 407 -44.02 -0.75 -4.30
N SER A 408 -44.57 -0.85 -3.12
CA SER A 408 -44.36 0.15 -2.06
C SER A 408 -43.06 -0.11 -1.26
N GLU A 409 -42.68 -1.38 -1.06
CA GLU A 409 -41.45 -1.76 -0.45
C GLU A 409 -40.28 -1.36 -1.33
N GLN A 410 -40.35 -1.67 -2.62
CA GLN A 410 -39.34 -1.32 -3.60
C GLN A 410 -39.12 0.19 -3.71
N ALA A 411 -40.18 1.00 -3.56
CA ALA A 411 -40.09 2.45 -3.52
C ALA A 411 -39.28 2.93 -2.28
N VAL A 412 -39.51 2.33 -1.10
CA VAL A 412 -38.78 2.65 0.12
C VAL A 412 -37.32 2.21 0.02
N LEU A 413 -37.07 1.00 -0.50
CA LEU A 413 -35.72 0.47 -0.70
C LEU A 413 -34.92 1.35 -1.68
N ASN A 414 -35.53 1.78 -2.80
CA ASN A 414 -34.89 2.68 -3.76
C ASN A 414 -34.63 4.08 -3.15
N SER A 415 -35.56 4.60 -2.35
CA SER A 415 -35.37 5.88 -1.65
C SER A 415 -34.23 5.79 -0.61
N ALA A 416 -34.14 4.67 0.11
CA ALA A 416 -33.04 4.43 1.06
C ALA A 416 -31.68 4.30 0.37
N LEU A 417 -31.63 3.63 -0.80
CA LEU A 417 -30.42 3.57 -1.63
C LEU A 417 -30.01 4.96 -2.12
N GLY A 418 -30.97 5.78 -2.56
CA GLY A 418 -30.69 7.17 -2.94
C GLY A 418 -30.01 7.94 -1.81
N GLY A 419 -30.55 7.89 -0.60
CA GLY A 419 -29.97 8.53 0.57
C GLY A 419 -28.56 8.00 0.93
N TRP A 420 -28.33 6.71 0.75
CA TRP A 420 -26.99 6.13 0.95
C TRP A 420 -25.98 6.66 -0.07
N LEU A 421 -26.33 6.67 -1.35
CA LEU A 421 -25.47 7.22 -2.41
C LEU A 421 -25.22 8.72 -2.23
N ASP A 422 -26.24 9.50 -1.86
CA ASP A 422 -26.10 10.94 -1.60
C ASP A 422 -25.12 11.21 -0.45
N ARG A 423 -25.17 10.40 0.62
CA ARG A 423 -24.22 10.47 1.71
C ARG A 423 -22.79 10.19 1.25
N LEU A 424 -22.58 9.09 0.50
CA LEU A 424 -21.28 8.71 -0.01
C LEU A 424 -20.70 9.78 -0.93
N HIS A 425 -21.51 10.33 -1.82
CA HIS A 425 -21.12 11.40 -2.75
C HIS A 425 -20.74 12.70 -1.99
N SER A 426 -21.58 13.11 -1.06
CA SER A 426 -21.34 14.32 -0.26
C SER A 426 -20.03 14.22 0.55
N GLU A 427 -19.77 13.06 1.15
CA GLU A 427 -18.53 12.84 1.90
C GLU A 427 -17.31 12.77 0.97
N ALA A 428 -17.44 12.11 -0.19
CA ALA A 428 -16.36 12.08 -1.18
C ALA A 428 -16.00 13.48 -1.69
N LEU A 429 -17.00 14.32 -2.00
CA LEU A 429 -16.78 15.70 -2.42
C LEU A 429 -16.16 16.55 -1.30
N ARG A 430 -16.65 16.41 -0.06
CA ARG A 430 -16.15 17.15 1.11
C ARG A 430 -14.66 16.88 1.34
N ARG A 431 -14.22 15.63 1.19
CA ARG A 431 -12.83 15.20 1.41
C ARG A 431 -11.95 15.26 0.16
N ALA A 432 -12.50 15.44 -1.03
CA ALA A 432 -11.74 15.48 -2.29
C ALA A 432 -10.66 16.56 -2.33
N GLY A 433 -10.85 17.67 -1.61
CA GLY A 433 -9.87 18.75 -1.46
C GLY A 433 -8.73 18.46 -0.48
N THR A 434 -8.88 17.44 0.39
CA THR A 434 -7.93 17.15 1.47
C THR A 434 -7.04 15.96 1.17
N HIS A 435 -7.50 14.99 0.35
CA HIS A 435 -6.73 13.79 0.10
C HIS A 435 -6.97 13.19 -1.30
N PRO A 436 -5.92 12.73 -2.02
CA PRO A 436 -6.02 12.19 -3.38
C PRO A 436 -6.95 10.97 -3.53
N VAL A 437 -7.04 10.11 -2.53
CA VAL A 437 -7.94 8.93 -2.52
C VAL A 437 -9.38 9.37 -2.68
N TRP A 438 -9.82 10.35 -1.88
CA TRP A 438 -11.18 10.88 -1.94
C TRP A 438 -11.47 11.61 -3.25
N LYS A 439 -10.46 12.32 -3.79
CA LYS A 439 -10.56 12.95 -5.11
C LYS A 439 -10.79 11.91 -6.22
N GLN A 440 -10.08 10.78 -6.19
CA GLN A 440 -10.28 9.68 -7.15
C GLN A 440 -11.68 9.08 -7.04
N ILE A 441 -12.17 8.86 -5.80
CA ILE A 441 -13.52 8.37 -5.56
C ILE A 441 -14.55 9.38 -6.10
N ALA A 442 -14.42 10.66 -5.77
CA ALA A 442 -15.35 11.69 -6.19
C ALA A 442 -15.44 11.82 -7.73
N VAL A 443 -14.31 11.78 -8.42
CA VAL A 443 -14.28 11.86 -9.91
C VAL A 443 -14.98 10.67 -10.57
N ARG A 444 -14.84 9.46 -10.00
CA ARG A 444 -15.44 8.24 -10.55
C ARG A 444 -16.85 7.95 -10.01
N PHE A 445 -17.35 8.80 -9.09
CA PHE A 445 -18.60 8.53 -8.40
C PHE A 445 -19.78 8.43 -9.35
N ASP A 446 -20.05 9.49 -10.11
CA ASP A 446 -21.23 9.58 -10.99
C ASP A 446 -21.10 8.72 -12.24
N THR A 447 -19.86 8.54 -12.73
CA THR A 447 -19.60 7.80 -13.98
C THR A 447 -19.53 6.29 -13.80
N GLU A 448 -19.10 5.82 -12.64
CA GLU A 448 -18.83 4.40 -12.39
C GLU A 448 -19.54 3.89 -11.14
N LEU A 449 -19.28 4.48 -9.95
CA LEU A 449 -19.75 3.91 -8.67
C LEU A 449 -21.27 3.89 -8.56
N ALA A 450 -21.92 5.03 -8.77
CA ALA A 450 -23.37 5.13 -8.58
C ALA A 450 -24.16 4.27 -9.60
N PRO A 451 -23.83 4.22 -10.90
CA PRO A 451 -24.47 3.31 -11.83
C PRO A 451 -24.26 1.83 -11.47
N GLN A 452 -23.02 1.41 -11.18
CA GLN A 452 -22.71 0.03 -10.80
C GLN A 452 -23.42 -0.38 -9.50
N THR A 453 -23.55 0.55 -8.55
CA THR A 453 -24.28 0.31 -7.29
C THR A 453 -25.76 0.07 -7.56
N ARG A 454 -26.38 0.85 -8.44
CA ARG A 454 -27.80 0.68 -8.80
C ARG A 454 -28.03 -0.64 -9.54
N ASP A 455 -27.17 -1.00 -10.48
CA ASP A 455 -27.27 -2.25 -11.22
C ASP A 455 -27.13 -3.45 -10.27
N ARG A 456 -26.16 -3.41 -9.36
CA ARG A 456 -25.96 -4.46 -8.36
C ARG A 456 -27.13 -4.54 -7.39
N PHE A 457 -27.63 -3.41 -6.94
CA PHE A 457 -28.81 -3.35 -6.09
C PHE A 457 -30.04 -4.01 -6.75
N VAL A 458 -30.26 -3.80 -8.04
CA VAL A 458 -31.34 -4.46 -8.80
C VAL A 458 -31.13 -5.98 -8.86
N GLN A 459 -29.88 -6.44 -9.03
CA GLN A 459 -29.57 -7.87 -9.03
C GLN A 459 -29.80 -8.52 -7.66
N GLU A 460 -29.33 -7.88 -6.58
CA GLU A 460 -29.55 -8.37 -5.21
C GLU A 460 -31.02 -8.31 -4.80
N SER A 461 -31.78 -7.30 -5.25
CA SER A 461 -33.22 -7.20 -5.03
C SER A 461 -34.00 -8.35 -5.68
N ARG A 462 -33.61 -8.77 -6.87
CA ARG A 462 -34.20 -9.96 -7.52
C ARG A 462 -33.91 -11.24 -6.74
N SER A 463 -32.70 -11.36 -6.23
CA SER A 463 -32.27 -12.47 -5.37
C SER A 463 -33.04 -12.52 -4.06
N PHE A 464 -33.35 -11.35 -3.50
CA PHE A 464 -34.15 -11.17 -2.31
C PHE A 464 -35.61 -11.63 -2.56
N GLU A 465 -36.26 -11.20 -3.65
CA GLU A 465 -37.61 -11.59 -4.03
C GLU A 465 -37.74 -13.11 -4.25
N LEU A 466 -36.75 -13.75 -4.88
CA LEU A 466 -36.73 -15.20 -5.08
C LEU A 466 -36.64 -15.97 -3.76
N LYS A 467 -35.79 -15.53 -2.83
CA LYS A 467 -35.64 -16.17 -1.50
C LYS A 467 -36.92 -16.03 -0.69
N GLU A 468 -37.55 -14.88 -0.73
CA GLU A 468 -38.81 -14.65 -0.06
C GLU A 468 -39.90 -15.59 -0.56
N THR A 469 -40.05 -15.74 -1.87
CA THR A 469 -41.01 -16.64 -2.50
C THR A 469 -40.77 -18.10 -2.10
N ASP A 470 -39.52 -18.55 -2.13
CA ASP A 470 -39.13 -19.91 -1.75
C ASP A 470 -39.38 -20.21 -0.27
N GLU A 471 -39.16 -19.24 0.62
CA GLU A 471 -39.43 -19.40 2.05
C GLU A 471 -40.91 -19.47 2.36
N MET A 472 -41.72 -18.63 1.70
CA MET A 472 -43.18 -18.67 1.81
C MET A 472 -43.74 -19.99 1.31
N GLU A 473 -43.27 -20.49 0.16
CA GLU A 473 -43.74 -21.78 -0.36
C GLU A 473 -43.30 -22.97 0.52
N ARG A 474 -42.10 -22.92 1.11
CA ARG A 474 -41.64 -23.96 2.05
C ARG A 474 -42.50 -23.98 3.31
N ALA A 475 -42.75 -22.80 3.91
CA ALA A 475 -43.58 -22.68 5.10
C ALA A 475 -45.00 -23.14 4.86
N GLY A 476 -45.58 -22.78 3.71
CA GLY A 476 -46.89 -23.24 3.31
C GLY A 476 -46.98 -24.77 3.12
N ARG A 477 -46.00 -25.39 2.47
CA ARG A 477 -45.93 -26.86 2.31
C ARG A 477 -45.78 -27.58 3.63
N GLU A 478 -44.95 -27.10 4.52
CA GLU A 478 -44.72 -27.69 5.85
C GLU A 478 -45.99 -27.62 6.71
N LEU A 479 -46.74 -26.51 6.65
CA LEU A 479 -48.00 -26.38 7.36
C LEU A 479 -49.04 -27.41 6.89
N VAL A 480 -49.19 -27.58 5.59
CA VAL A 480 -50.13 -28.54 5.00
C VAL A 480 -49.74 -29.97 5.39
N GLU A 481 -48.48 -30.34 5.28
CA GLU A 481 -47.98 -31.67 5.62
C GLU A 481 -48.20 -32.03 7.10
N ARG A 482 -48.05 -31.05 8.00
CA ARG A 482 -48.29 -31.27 9.45
C ARG A 482 -49.76 -31.36 9.79
N LEU A 483 -50.62 -30.61 9.11
CA LEU A 483 -52.07 -30.72 9.28
C LEU A 483 -52.57 -32.11 8.77
N GLU A 484 -52.00 -32.63 7.71
CA GLU A 484 -52.34 -33.96 7.18
C GLU A 484 -51.89 -35.10 8.10
N LYS A 485 -50.72 -34.95 8.76
CA LYS A 485 -50.15 -35.97 9.66
C LYS A 485 -50.85 -36.06 11.04
N ASN A 486 -51.66 -35.08 11.41
CA ASN A 486 -52.27 -35.01 12.74
C ASN A 486 -53.79 -35.15 12.69
N ALA A 487 -54.26 -36.39 12.44
CA ALA A 487 -55.68 -36.71 12.35
C ALA A 487 -56.48 -36.31 13.61
N THR A 488 -55.87 -36.32 14.80
CA THR A 488 -56.47 -35.91 16.09
C THR A 488 -56.73 -34.40 16.08
N LEU A 489 -55.85 -33.59 15.53
CA LEU A 489 -55.98 -32.16 15.41
C LEU A 489 -57.12 -31.81 14.44
N LEU A 490 -57.27 -32.54 13.33
CA LEU A 490 -58.33 -32.43 12.37
C LEU A 490 -59.71 -32.78 12.98
N HIS A 491 -59.79 -33.76 13.87
CA HIS A 491 -61.05 -34.11 14.59
C HIS A 491 -61.42 -33.07 15.66
N THR A 492 -60.46 -32.47 16.32
CA THR A 492 -60.68 -31.41 17.31
C THR A 492 -61.12 -30.10 16.60
N LEU A 493 -60.60 -29.82 15.44
CA LEU A 493 -61.00 -28.69 14.56
C LEU A 493 -62.47 -28.83 14.08
N ARG A 494 -62.97 -30.07 13.93
CA ARG A 494 -64.34 -30.36 13.56
C ARG A 494 -65.34 -30.12 14.70
N GLY A 495 -64.88 -29.96 15.93
CA GLY A 495 -65.69 -29.85 17.15
C GLY A 495 -66.11 -28.45 17.62
N GLY A 496 -65.81 -27.37 16.89
CA GLY A 496 -66.37 -26.07 17.24
C GLY A 496 -65.32 -24.96 17.48
N LYS A 497 -65.22 -24.29 18.58
CA LYS A 497 -64.50 -23.06 18.87
C LYS A 497 -62.97 -23.05 18.49
N LEU A 498 -62.30 -24.18 18.58
CA LEU A 498 -60.86 -24.31 18.26
C LEU A 498 -60.55 -24.16 16.79
N ALA A 499 -61.48 -24.36 15.89
CA ALA A 499 -61.31 -24.19 14.44
C ALA A 499 -61.08 -22.73 14.05
N ILE A 500 -61.71 -21.80 14.80
CA ILE A 500 -61.60 -20.36 14.53
C ILE A 500 -60.26 -19.84 14.97
N ASP A 501 -59.79 -20.24 16.13
CA ASP A 501 -58.48 -19.82 16.67
C ASP A 501 -57.31 -20.37 15.82
N LEU A 502 -57.45 -21.58 15.30
CA LEU A 502 -56.44 -22.19 14.39
C LEU A 502 -56.47 -21.64 12.96
N LEU A 503 -57.60 -21.20 12.45
CA LEU A 503 -57.70 -20.50 11.16
C LEU A 503 -57.04 -19.11 11.23
N ILE A 504 -57.19 -18.41 12.34
CA ILE A 504 -56.53 -17.13 12.61
C ILE A 504 -55.02 -17.36 12.72
N ILE A 505 -54.62 -18.35 13.51
CA ILE A 505 -53.20 -18.72 13.70
C ILE A 505 -52.59 -19.22 12.38
N GLY A 506 -53.29 -20.07 11.63
CA GLY A 506 -52.85 -20.56 10.33
C GLY A 506 -52.68 -19.48 9.28
N GLY A 507 -53.61 -18.51 9.24
CA GLY A 507 -53.49 -17.34 8.36
C GLY A 507 -52.33 -16.42 8.72
N VAL A 508 -52.08 -16.23 10.00
CA VAL A 508 -50.95 -15.42 10.47
C VAL A 508 -49.60 -16.15 10.24
N VAL A 509 -49.56 -17.46 10.44
CA VAL A 509 -48.37 -18.28 10.17
C VAL A 509 -48.05 -18.34 8.68
N TYR A 510 -49.05 -18.43 7.84
CA TYR A 510 -48.88 -18.38 6.37
C TYR A 510 -48.35 -17.02 5.91
N LEU A 511 -48.79 -15.92 6.53
CA LEU A 511 -48.30 -14.57 6.23
C LEU A 511 -46.90 -14.28 6.77
N SER A 512 -46.40 -15.09 7.70
CA SER A 512 -45.18 -14.77 8.44
C SER A 512 -43.98 -15.64 8.13
N ALA A 513 -44.09 -16.69 7.29
CA ALA A 513 -43.00 -17.64 7.00
C ALA A 513 -42.28 -18.12 8.26
N VAL A 514 -43.00 -18.37 9.35
CA VAL A 514 -42.40 -18.61 10.66
C VAL A 514 -41.85 -20.02 10.80
N SER A 515 -40.57 -20.13 11.10
CA SER A 515 -39.82 -21.38 11.28
C SER A 515 -40.15 -22.16 12.55
N SER A 516 -40.92 -21.64 13.48
CA SER A 516 -41.21 -22.34 14.76
C SER A 516 -42.61 -22.03 15.32
N TRP A 517 -43.59 -22.72 14.82
CA TRP A 517 -44.94 -22.68 15.38
C TRP A 517 -45.13 -23.59 16.59
N TYR A 518 -44.12 -24.32 17.04
CA TYR A 518 -44.09 -25.04 18.29
C TYR A 518 -44.39 -24.16 19.51
N ASP A 519 -43.98 -22.92 19.50
CA ASP A 519 -44.21 -21.96 20.57
C ASP A 519 -45.66 -21.53 20.69
N LEU A 520 -46.42 -21.64 19.60
CA LEU A 520 -47.85 -21.35 19.57
C LEU A 520 -48.71 -22.49 20.10
N LEU A 521 -48.22 -23.74 20.02
CA LEU A 521 -48.90 -24.93 20.56
C LEU A 521 -48.74 -25.10 22.10
N LEU A 522 -47.82 -24.38 22.70
CA LEU A 522 -47.56 -24.42 24.14
C LEU A 522 -48.41 -23.40 24.92
N ILE A 523 -49.26 -22.63 24.27
CA ILE A 523 -50.22 -21.77 24.96
C ILE A 523 -51.27 -22.69 25.60
N PRO A 524 -51.43 -22.69 26.93
CA PRO A 524 -52.38 -23.59 27.61
C PRO A 524 -53.80 -23.24 27.18
N VAL A 525 -54.44 -24.13 26.45
CA VAL A 525 -55.88 -24.07 26.13
C VAL A 525 -56.66 -24.43 27.39
N GLY A 526 -56.69 -23.53 28.34
CA GLY A 526 -57.29 -23.80 29.65
C GLY A 526 -57.99 -22.62 30.29
N VAL A 527 -58.31 -21.59 29.51
CA VAL A 527 -58.99 -20.42 30.05
C VAL A 527 -60.35 -20.28 29.37
N SER A 528 -61.37 -20.76 30.03
CA SER A 528 -62.73 -20.27 29.78
C SER A 528 -62.80 -18.83 30.29
N ALA A 529 -62.30 -17.92 29.49
CA ALA A 529 -62.19 -16.54 29.87
C ALA A 529 -63.27 -15.69 29.17
N THR A 530 -63.84 -14.81 29.96
CA THR A 530 -64.69 -13.70 29.52
C THR A 530 -64.12 -12.96 28.30
N HIS A 531 -65.00 -12.40 27.50
CA HIS A 531 -64.71 -11.71 26.22
C HIS A 531 -63.48 -10.79 26.22
N GLN A 532 -63.16 -10.14 27.35
CA GLN A 532 -62.00 -9.25 27.50
C GLN A 532 -60.65 -9.98 27.59
N ALA A 533 -60.62 -11.19 28.12
CA ALA A 533 -59.37 -11.95 28.24
C ALA A 533 -58.95 -12.59 26.91
N SER A 534 -59.92 -12.96 26.05
CA SER A 534 -59.63 -13.49 24.72
C SER A 534 -59.05 -12.41 23.81
N GLU A 535 -59.49 -11.16 23.93
CA GLU A 535 -58.98 -10.03 23.15
C GLU A 535 -57.54 -9.69 23.53
N LEU A 536 -57.19 -9.71 24.80
CA LEU A 536 -55.82 -9.48 25.28
C LEU A 536 -54.83 -10.57 24.83
N VAL A 537 -55.23 -11.83 24.83
CA VAL A 537 -54.41 -12.95 24.38
C VAL A 537 -54.19 -12.88 22.85
N VAL A 538 -55.24 -12.64 22.07
CA VAL A 538 -55.12 -12.47 20.61
C VAL A 538 -54.24 -11.29 20.28
N ARG A 539 -54.38 -10.17 20.96
CA ARG A 539 -53.58 -8.98 20.77
C ARG A 539 -52.09 -9.24 21.08
N SER A 540 -51.78 -9.93 22.19
CA SER A 540 -50.41 -10.32 22.58
C SER A 540 -49.78 -11.25 21.52
N VAL A 541 -50.52 -12.24 21.04
CA VAL A 541 -50.02 -13.18 20.02
C VAL A 541 -49.75 -12.45 18.71
N VAL A 542 -50.68 -11.58 18.25
CA VAL A 542 -50.51 -10.80 17.02
C VAL A 542 -49.32 -9.86 17.12
N GLU A 543 -49.12 -9.20 18.26
CA GLU A 543 -47.95 -8.33 18.46
C GLU A 543 -46.64 -9.13 18.48
N SER A 544 -46.59 -10.31 19.08
CA SER A 544 -45.46 -11.20 19.08
C SER A 544 -45.07 -11.69 17.68
N VAL A 545 -46.09 -12.10 16.88
CA VAL A 545 -45.91 -12.51 15.48
C VAL A 545 -45.41 -11.35 14.65
N ARG A 546 -46.03 -10.18 14.81
CA ARG A 546 -45.66 -8.94 14.11
C ARG A 546 -44.19 -8.55 14.41
N GLY A 547 -43.75 -8.67 15.66
CA GLY A 547 -42.38 -8.42 16.04
C GLY A 547 -41.41 -9.37 15.35
N ARG A 548 -41.74 -10.66 15.30
CA ARG A 548 -40.92 -11.68 14.61
C ARG A 548 -40.85 -11.45 13.09
N VAL A 549 -41.96 -11.18 12.43
CA VAL A 549 -41.98 -10.89 11.00
C VAL A 549 -41.12 -9.67 10.65
N ARG A 550 -41.21 -8.62 11.48
CA ARG A 550 -40.34 -7.44 11.30
C ARG A 550 -38.87 -7.80 11.42
N HIS A 551 -38.51 -8.54 12.45
CA HIS A 551 -37.15 -8.93 12.70
C HIS A 551 -36.58 -9.82 11.59
N GLN A 552 -37.33 -10.82 11.16
CA GLN A 552 -36.94 -11.68 10.03
C GLN A 552 -36.77 -10.89 8.74
N ARG A 553 -37.64 -9.91 8.47
CA ARG A 553 -37.52 -9.09 7.26
C ARG A 553 -36.33 -8.13 7.33
N GLU A 554 -36.05 -7.57 8.50
CA GLU A 554 -34.81 -6.81 8.74
C GLU A 554 -33.57 -7.67 8.50
N GLU A 555 -33.54 -8.87 9.06
CA GLU A 555 -32.42 -9.82 8.88
C GLU A 555 -32.27 -10.23 7.41
N LEU A 556 -33.37 -10.48 6.70
CA LEU A 556 -33.35 -10.87 5.30
C LEU A 556 -32.85 -9.73 4.41
N VAL A 557 -33.29 -8.48 4.62
CA VAL A 557 -32.77 -7.29 3.93
C VAL A 557 -31.29 -7.08 4.27
N ALA A 558 -30.92 -7.23 5.54
CA ALA A 558 -29.53 -7.09 5.96
C ALA A 558 -28.63 -8.16 5.30
N ALA A 559 -29.02 -9.41 5.33
CA ALA A 559 -28.21 -10.52 4.83
C ALA A 559 -28.18 -10.61 3.30
N SER A 560 -29.29 -10.31 2.63
CA SER A 560 -29.42 -10.53 1.18
C SER A 560 -29.17 -9.30 0.34
N LEU A 561 -29.30 -8.10 0.90
CA LEU A 561 -29.25 -6.85 0.14
C LEU A 561 -28.16 -5.90 0.66
N THR A 562 -28.27 -5.42 1.92
CA THR A 562 -27.43 -4.32 2.38
C THR A 562 -26.02 -4.76 2.75
N THR A 563 -25.80 -5.93 3.34
CA THR A 563 -24.46 -6.42 3.69
C THR A 563 -23.61 -6.77 2.47
N PRO A 564 -24.13 -7.53 1.45
CA PRO A 564 -23.36 -7.78 0.23
C PRO A 564 -23.01 -6.49 -0.51
N LEU A 565 -23.97 -5.55 -0.59
CA LEU A 565 -23.75 -4.25 -1.23
C LEU A 565 -22.74 -3.40 -0.47
N ALA A 566 -22.80 -3.35 0.87
CA ALA A 566 -21.85 -2.61 1.70
C ALA A 566 -20.42 -3.16 1.56
N ASN A 567 -20.25 -4.47 1.58
CA ASN A 567 -18.94 -5.10 1.40
C ASN A 567 -18.35 -4.75 0.02
N TRP A 568 -19.17 -4.84 -1.02
CA TRP A 568 -18.74 -4.47 -2.36
C TRP A 568 -18.38 -2.97 -2.46
N LEU A 569 -19.19 -2.08 -1.91
CA LEU A 569 -18.92 -0.63 -1.87
C LEU A 569 -17.65 -0.32 -1.09
N ALA A 570 -17.41 -1.01 0.02
CA ALA A 570 -16.22 -0.84 0.86
C ALA A 570 -14.93 -1.20 0.09
N ASP A 571 -14.96 -2.23 -0.74
CA ASP A 571 -13.82 -2.68 -1.52
C ASP A 571 -13.69 -2.01 -2.90
N TRP A 572 -14.74 -1.34 -3.37
CA TRP A 572 -14.79 -0.76 -4.71
C TRP A 572 -13.60 0.18 -5.06
N PRO A 573 -13.12 1.08 -4.16
CA PRO A 573 -11.99 1.95 -4.49
C PRO A 573 -10.70 1.19 -4.80
N ALA A 574 -10.58 -0.04 -4.30
CA ALA A 574 -9.42 -0.91 -4.50
C ALA A 574 -9.57 -1.87 -5.69
N THR A 575 -10.56 -1.69 -6.55
CA THR A 575 -10.82 -2.55 -7.71
C THR A 575 -10.53 -1.85 -9.04
N GLY A 576 -10.24 -2.63 -10.08
CA GLY A 576 -10.10 -2.11 -11.44
C GLY A 576 -8.75 -1.48 -11.78
N GLY A 577 -7.65 -1.94 -11.21
CA GLY A 577 -6.29 -1.46 -11.51
C GLY A 577 -5.99 -0.09 -10.92
N THR A 578 -6.65 0.28 -9.85
CA THR A 578 -6.49 1.59 -9.20
C THR A 578 -5.16 1.73 -8.46
N ALA A 579 -4.76 2.97 -8.19
CA ALA A 579 -3.60 3.25 -7.33
C ALA A 579 -3.76 2.62 -5.94
N ILE A 580 -4.97 2.56 -5.39
CA ILE A 580 -5.27 1.95 -4.10
C ILE A 580 -5.01 0.44 -4.12
N GLU A 581 -5.44 -0.26 -5.17
CA GLU A 581 -5.15 -1.68 -5.35
C GLU A 581 -3.63 -1.92 -5.40
N LYS A 582 -2.91 -1.07 -6.14
CA LYS A 582 -1.45 -1.15 -6.23
C LYS A 582 -0.78 -0.87 -4.88
N LEU A 583 -1.26 0.12 -4.11
CA LEU A 583 -0.78 0.39 -2.75
C LEU A 583 -0.94 -0.81 -1.82
N GLN A 584 -2.09 -1.48 -1.86
CA GLN A 584 -2.32 -2.69 -1.07
C GLN A 584 -1.36 -3.82 -1.45
N GLN A 585 -1.14 -4.03 -2.76
CA GLN A 585 -0.19 -5.03 -3.26
C GLN A 585 1.24 -4.73 -2.80
N VAL A 586 1.68 -3.47 -2.92
CA VAL A 586 3.01 -3.01 -2.51
C VAL A 586 3.20 -3.19 -1.00
N LEU A 587 2.21 -2.78 -0.20
CA LEU A 587 2.28 -2.89 1.26
C LEU A 587 2.40 -4.34 1.76
N ARG A 588 1.78 -5.29 1.08
CA ARG A 588 1.91 -6.72 1.42
C ARG A 588 3.25 -7.30 0.97
N ARG A 589 3.66 -7.01 -0.27
CA ARG A 589 4.80 -7.66 -0.91
C ARG A 589 6.16 -7.11 -0.49
N VAL A 590 6.30 -5.78 -0.40
CA VAL A 590 7.60 -5.13 -0.18
C VAL A 590 8.29 -5.60 1.10
N PRO A 591 7.64 -5.70 2.28
CA PRO A 591 8.30 -6.16 3.49
C PRO A 591 8.82 -7.60 3.40
N GLU A 592 8.06 -8.48 2.75
CA GLU A 592 8.45 -9.89 2.58
C GLU A 592 9.67 -10.01 1.66
N VAL A 593 9.65 -9.26 0.54
CA VAL A 593 10.77 -9.27 -0.41
C VAL A 593 12.03 -8.67 0.21
N ILE A 594 11.92 -7.55 0.93
CA ILE A 594 13.08 -6.94 1.62
C ILE A 594 13.70 -7.93 2.59
N ARG A 595 12.92 -8.62 3.42
CA ARG A 595 13.42 -9.62 4.37
C ARG A 595 14.12 -10.76 3.66
N ALA A 596 13.51 -11.31 2.64
CA ALA A 596 14.11 -12.38 1.86
C ALA A 596 15.42 -11.96 1.16
N LEU A 597 15.51 -10.73 0.66
CA LEU A 597 16.72 -10.18 0.07
C LEU A 597 17.82 -9.97 1.10
N GLU A 598 17.50 -9.47 2.30
CA GLU A 598 18.49 -9.31 3.37
C GLU A 598 19.12 -10.66 3.78
N GLU A 599 18.30 -11.68 3.99
CA GLU A 599 18.76 -13.03 4.33
C GLU A 599 19.70 -13.60 3.26
N ARG A 600 19.33 -13.44 1.99
CA ARG A 600 20.12 -13.92 0.85
C ARG A 600 21.45 -13.16 0.69
N VAL A 601 21.41 -11.83 0.84
CA VAL A 601 22.64 -11.03 0.82
C VAL A 601 23.56 -11.47 1.93
N ARG A 602 23.05 -11.70 3.14
CA ARG A 602 23.83 -12.18 4.29
C ARG A 602 24.45 -13.55 4.02
N ALA A 603 23.69 -14.50 3.48
CA ALA A 603 24.19 -15.83 3.15
C ALA A 603 25.31 -15.75 2.10
N LYS A 604 25.08 -15.02 1.00
CA LYS A 604 26.06 -14.88 -0.08
C LYS A 604 27.30 -14.08 0.34
N ALA A 605 27.14 -13.08 1.21
CA ALA A 605 28.27 -12.32 1.77
C ALA A 605 29.17 -13.19 2.65
N ALA A 606 28.62 -14.15 3.38
CA ALA A 606 29.38 -15.10 4.18
C ALA A 606 30.29 -16.00 3.33
N GLU A 607 29.90 -16.33 2.11
CA GLU A 607 30.72 -17.09 1.16
C GLU A 607 31.97 -16.31 0.68
N TRP A 608 31.90 -14.98 0.70
CA TRP A 608 32.95 -14.07 0.25
C TRP A 608 33.94 -13.69 1.37
N THR A 609 33.74 -14.17 2.58
CA THR A 609 34.73 -13.96 3.67
C THR A 609 36.01 -14.70 3.31
N PRO A 610 37.18 -14.03 3.20
CA PRO A 610 38.40 -14.71 2.76
C PRO A 610 38.74 -15.86 3.72
N VAL A 611 39.10 -17.00 3.18
CA VAL A 611 39.74 -18.14 3.91
C VAL A 611 41.13 -17.73 4.38
N ALA A 612 41.35 -16.51 4.83
CA ALA A 612 42.63 -15.95 5.26
C ALA A 612 42.94 -16.17 6.75
N ALA A 613 42.18 -17.03 7.43
CA ALA A 613 42.39 -17.34 8.85
C ALA A 613 42.88 -18.78 9.11
N GLN A 614 43.32 -19.50 8.10
CA GLN A 614 43.90 -20.85 8.28
C GLN A 614 45.34 -21.00 7.79
N SER A 615 46.13 -19.95 7.67
CA SER A 615 47.60 -20.10 7.60
C SER A 615 48.12 -20.22 9.02
N GLN A 616 48.31 -21.45 9.48
CA GLN A 616 49.17 -21.76 10.63
C GLN A 616 50.53 -21.07 10.46
N PRO A 617 51.09 -20.50 11.52
CA PRO A 617 52.47 -19.99 11.46
C PRO A 617 53.42 -21.15 11.14
N PRO A 618 54.44 -20.92 10.31
CA PRO A 618 55.45 -21.95 10.04
C PRO A 618 56.10 -22.38 11.36
N THR A 619 56.03 -23.66 11.65
CA THR A 619 56.80 -24.29 12.72
C THR A 619 58.28 -23.97 12.53
N ALA A 620 58.86 -23.32 13.53
CA ALA A 620 60.29 -23.07 13.55
C ALA A 620 61.09 -24.40 13.43
N PRO A 621 62.14 -24.45 12.63
CA PRO A 621 62.97 -25.65 12.58
C PRO A 621 63.71 -25.84 13.95
N GLU A 622 63.54 -27.04 14.52
CA GLU A 622 64.31 -27.48 15.65
C GLU A 622 65.77 -27.46 15.28
N ALA A 623 66.58 -26.69 16.05
CA ALA A 623 68.03 -26.71 15.98
C ALA A 623 68.56 -28.00 16.61
N SER A 624 69.24 -28.78 15.80
CA SER A 624 70.09 -29.86 16.24
C SER A 624 71.57 -29.44 16.12
#